data_6f67ad0b03b5efb59635312710e60fb4
#
_entry.id   6f67ad0b03b5efb59635312710e60fb4
#
_cell.length_a   1.000
_cell.length_b   1.000
_cell.length_c   1.000
_cell.angle_alpha   90.00
_cell.angle_beta   90.00
_cell.angle_gamma   90.00
#
_symmetry.space_group_name_H-M   'P 1'
#
loop_
_entity.id
_entity.type
_entity.pdbx_description
1 polymer ?
#
loop_
_entity_poly.entity_id
_entity_poly.type
_entity_poly.pdbx_seq_one_letter_code
_entity_poly.pdbx_strand_id
1 'polypeptide(L)'
;MKRLIRLLRPLFQFDPEPPYPFTLTHGDLRSDNIIRPTADGGRLAIIDWQLCGVGDPVNDIVRWLVQSISIEDRKETEQELLKLYHDRLVENGVKNYSYNKFINDYRLNLIVVYLMFSMSMDAVDQSSERAKALFHEFYSRLDSALAEWQVEKTLRVLPYIYPFLKFGLILKKLFKGVKRP
;
A
#
# COMPACT_ATOMS: atom_id res chain seq x y z
N MET A 1 13.47 4.37 5.57
CA MET A 1 12.21 3.65 5.38
C MET A 1 11.39 3.49 6.66
N LYS A 2 11.84 2.79 7.71
CA LYS A 2 11.13 2.67 9.03
C LYS A 2 10.68 4.03 9.62
N ARG A 3 11.44 5.09 9.39
CA ARG A 3 11.15 6.47 9.87
C ARG A 3 10.01 7.13 9.08
N LEU A 4 9.88 6.83 7.78
CA LEU A 4 8.82 7.34 6.91
C LEU A 4 7.48 6.66 7.21
N ILE A 5 7.49 5.33 7.36
CA ILE A 5 6.32 4.54 7.77
C ILE A 5 5.80 5.05 9.13
N ARG A 6 6.69 5.36 10.08
CA ARG A 6 6.31 5.97 11.36
C ARG A 6 5.72 7.39 11.23
N LEU A 7 6.14 8.13 10.22
CA LEU A 7 5.64 9.48 9.92
C LEU A 7 4.28 9.47 9.21
N LEU A 8 4.08 8.48 8.33
CA LEU A 8 2.84 8.29 7.60
C LEU A 8 1.78 7.54 8.43
N ARG A 9 2.20 6.81 9.48
CA ARG A 9 1.31 6.06 10.37
C ARG A 9 0.12 6.89 10.93
N PRO A 10 0.30 8.16 11.38
CA PRO A 10 -0.82 9.00 11.80
C PRO A 10 -1.78 9.37 10.67
N LEU A 11 -1.33 9.34 9.41
CA LEU A 11 -2.18 9.61 8.24
C LEU A 11 -3.16 8.47 7.96
N PHE A 12 -2.83 7.26 8.40
CA PHE A 12 -3.62 6.06 8.21
C PHE A 12 -4.41 5.65 9.46
N GLN A 13 -4.19 6.31 10.59
CA GLN A 13 -4.94 6.12 11.84
C GLN A 13 -6.08 7.14 11.96
N PHE A 14 -6.93 7.24 10.93
CA PHE A 14 -8.08 8.16 10.96
C PHE A 14 -9.26 7.68 11.79
N ASP A 15 -9.23 6.46 12.29
CA ASP A 15 -10.23 5.97 13.20
C ASP A 15 -9.57 5.72 14.56
N PRO A 16 -9.85 6.55 15.58
CA PRO A 16 -9.29 6.37 16.92
C PRO A 16 -9.89 5.16 17.65
N GLU A 17 -10.86 4.48 17.06
CA GLU A 17 -11.46 3.31 17.70
C GLU A 17 -10.66 2.04 17.41
N PRO A 18 -9.99 1.46 18.42
CA PRO A 18 -9.36 0.15 18.30
C PRO A 18 -10.41 -0.97 18.27
N PRO A 19 -10.13 -2.09 17.57
CA PRO A 19 -8.82 -2.39 16.98
C PRO A 19 -8.83 -2.21 15.46
N TYR A 20 -7.96 -1.36 14.95
CA TYR A 20 -7.59 -1.41 13.53
C TYR A 20 -6.97 -2.79 13.26
N PRO A 21 -7.39 -3.51 12.21
CA PRO A 21 -6.88 -4.85 11.95
C PRO A 21 -5.44 -4.77 11.41
N PHE A 22 -4.47 -4.81 12.31
CA PHE A 22 -3.09 -4.98 11.91
C PHE A 22 -2.79 -6.46 11.67
N THR A 23 -2.01 -6.74 10.63
CA THR A 23 -1.53 -8.08 10.30
C THR A 23 -0.03 -8.05 9.98
N LEU A 24 0.55 -9.22 9.85
CA LEU A 24 1.87 -9.34 9.24
C LEU A 24 1.73 -9.00 7.76
N THR A 25 2.49 -8.01 7.30
CA THR A 25 2.58 -7.64 5.89
C THR A 25 3.95 -8.02 5.34
N HIS A 26 3.99 -8.42 4.08
CA HIS A 26 5.23 -8.67 3.35
C HIS A 26 5.97 -7.35 3.06
N GLY A 27 5.22 -6.31 2.72
CA GLY A 27 5.75 -4.97 2.46
C GLY A 27 6.29 -4.75 1.04
N ASP A 28 6.48 -5.82 0.26
CA ASP A 28 6.86 -5.78 -1.16
C ASP A 28 6.27 -6.97 -1.92
N LEU A 29 4.96 -7.23 -1.74
CA LEU A 29 4.30 -8.35 -2.40
C LEU A 29 4.09 -8.04 -3.88
N ARG A 30 4.83 -8.76 -4.73
CA ARG A 30 4.75 -8.67 -6.20
C ARG A 30 5.09 -10.02 -6.81
N SER A 31 4.73 -10.23 -8.08
CA SER A 31 4.88 -11.52 -8.75
C SER A 31 6.32 -12.06 -8.75
N ASP A 32 7.32 -11.16 -8.81
CA ASP A 32 8.74 -11.55 -8.73
C ASP A 32 9.12 -12.22 -7.41
N ASN A 33 8.37 -11.91 -6.33
CA ASN A 33 8.57 -12.45 -4.99
C ASN A 33 7.67 -13.67 -4.72
N ILE A 34 6.99 -14.20 -5.74
CA ILE A 34 6.10 -15.36 -5.65
C ILE A 34 6.62 -16.47 -6.55
N ILE A 35 7.17 -17.51 -5.94
CA ILE A 35 7.63 -18.71 -6.66
C ILE A 35 6.45 -19.66 -6.80
N ARG A 36 6.08 -19.94 -8.05
CA ARG A 36 5.04 -20.91 -8.37
C ARG A 36 5.66 -22.30 -8.53
N PRO A 37 4.95 -23.35 -8.10
CA PRO A 37 5.43 -24.71 -8.33
C PRO A 37 5.43 -25.03 -9.83
N THR A 38 6.42 -25.82 -10.27
CA THR A 38 6.52 -26.30 -11.65
C THR A 38 5.76 -27.62 -11.89
N ALA A 39 5.29 -28.26 -10.82
CA ALA A 39 4.56 -29.51 -10.86
C ALA A 39 3.23 -29.39 -10.13
N ASP A 40 2.24 -30.18 -10.54
CA ASP A 40 0.96 -30.27 -9.88
C ASP A 40 1.10 -30.69 -8.41
N GLY A 41 0.38 -29.99 -7.52
CA GLY A 41 0.43 -30.24 -6.07
C GLY A 41 1.62 -29.62 -5.34
N GLY A 42 2.47 -28.87 -6.03
CA GLY A 42 3.54 -28.10 -5.41
C GLY A 42 3.03 -26.92 -4.59
N ARG A 43 3.84 -26.46 -3.63
CA ARG A 43 3.49 -25.30 -2.78
C ARG A 43 3.98 -24.00 -3.38
N LEU A 44 3.14 -22.97 -3.35
CA LEU A 44 3.55 -21.61 -3.61
C LEU A 44 4.47 -21.13 -2.48
N ALA A 45 5.56 -20.46 -2.82
CA ALA A 45 6.45 -19.83 -1.85
C ALA A 45 6.54 -18.31 -2.08
N ILE A 46 6.47 -17.57 -0.99
CA ILE A 46 6.69 -16.12 -0.99
C ILE A 46 8.07 -15.88 -0.41
N ILE A 47 8.91 -15.15 -1.15
CA ILE A 47 10.30 -14.86 -0.81
C ILE A 47 10.51 -13.35 -0.61
N ASP A 48 11.71 -12.96 -0.16
CA ASP A 48 12.11 -11.56 0.03
C ASP A 48 11.34 -10.80 1.11
N TRP A 49 11.30 -11.37 2.30
CA TRP A 49 10.62 -10.83 3.49
C TRP A 49 11.37 -9.68 4.20
N GLN A 50 12.37 -9.08 3.55
CA GLN A 50 13.21 -8.03 4.17
C GLN A 50 12.44 -6.78 4.59
N LEU A 51 11.28 -6.50 3.99
CA LEU A 51 10.40 -5.36 4.30
C LEU A 51 9.20 -5.75 5.17
N CYS A 52 9.16 -7.00 5.64
CA CYS A 52 8.04 -7.47 6.43
C CYS A 52 7.86 -6.67 7.74
N GLY A 53 6.63 -6.53 8.14
CA GLY A 53 6.29 -5.78 9.35
C GLY A 53 4.83 -5.95 9.74
N VAL A 54 4.46 -5.34 10.85
CA VAL A 54 3.05 -5.22 11.25
C VAL A 54 2.47 -4.00 10.57
N GLY A 55 1.44 -4.19 9.79
CA GLY A 55 0.83 -3.13 8.99
C GLY A 55 -0.62 -3.38 8.61
N ASP A 56 -1.11 -2.52 7.74
CA ASP A 56 -2.45 -2.60 7.16
C ASP A 56 -2.56 -3.84 6.26
N PRO A 57 -3.55 -4.72 6.48
CA PRO A 57 -3.75 -5.91 5.65
C PRO A 57 -3.93 -5.59 4.16
N VAL A 58 -4.41 -4.39 3.85
CA VAL A 58 -4.67 -3.98 2.46
C VAL A 58 -3.39 -3.64 1.70
N ASN A 59 -2.30 -3.33 2.39
CA ASN A 59 -1.06 -2.87 1.75
C ASN A 59 -0.51 -3.87 0.72
N ASP A 60 -0.44 -5.13 1.08
CA ASP A 60 0.13 -6.16 0.22
C ASP A 60 -0.75 -6.45 -1.00
N ILE A 61 -2.08 -6.49 -0.82
CA ILE A 61 -2.97 -6.74 -1.96
C ILE A 61 -2.98 -5.58 -2.95
N VAL A 62 -2.91 -4.32 -2.48
CA VAL A 62 -2.75 -3.16 -3.37
C VAL A 62 -1.48 -3.28 -4.18
N ARG A 63 -0.34 -3.55 -3.53
CA ARG A 63 0.95 -3.71 -4.21
C ARG A 63 0.90 -4.78 -5.26
N TRP A 64 0.36 -5.95 -4.90
CA TRP A 64 0.27 -7.07 -5.83
C TRP A 64 -0.61 -6.74 -7.04
N LEU A 65 -1.79 -6.16 -6.84
CA LEU A 65 -2.71 -5.80 -7.91
C LEU A 65 -2.12 -4.77 -8.88
N VAL A 66 -1.43 -3.74 -8.40
CA VAL A 66 -0.91 -2.67 -9.27
C VAL A 66 0.49 -2.96 -9.83
N GLN A 67 1.26 -3.86 -9.22
CA GLN A 67 2.61 -4.19 -9.70
C GLN A 67 2.68 -5.46 -10.55
N SER A 68 1.72 -6.38 -10.37
CA SER A 68 1.85 -7.74 -10.89
C SER A 68 0.81 -8.11 -11.94
N ILE A 69 -0.30 -7.39 -12.01
CA ILE A 69 -1.42 -7.73 -12.90
C ILE A 69 -1.53 -6.67 -14.00
N SER A 70 -1.88 -7.08 -15.22
CA SER A 70 -2.16 -6.15 -16.31
C SER A 70 -3.35 -5.26 -15.97
N ILE A 71 -3.50 -4.12 -16.65
CA ILE A 71 -4.64 -3.22 -16.44
C ILE A 71 -5.94 -3.95 -16.75
N GLU A 72 -5.95 -4.73 -17.82
CA GLU A 72 -7.11 -5.48 -18.32
C GLU A 72 -7.54 -6.55 -17.31
N ASP A 73 -6.62 -7.44 -16.94
CA ASP A 73 -6.90 -8.52 -15.97
C ASP A 73 -7.31 -7.96 -14.60
N ARG A 74 -6.66 -6.85 -14.17
CA ARG A 74 -7.02 -6.18 -12.92
C ARG A 74 -8.48 -5.69 -12.97
N LYS A 75 -8.89 -5.02 -14.04
CA LYS A 75 -10.26 -4.52 -14.20
C LYS A 75 -11.30 -5.61 -14.13
N GLU A 76 -10.99 -6.77 -14.68
CA GLU A 76 -11.91 -7.92 -14.69
C GLU A 76 -12.00 -8.61 -13.32
N THR A 77 -10.88 -8.70 -12.58
CA THR A 77 -10.79 -9.58 -11.40
C THR A 77 -10.70 -8.87 -10.06
N GLU A 78 -10.34 -7.59 -10.04
CA GLU A 78 -10.01 -6.84 -8.82
C GLU A 78 -11.13 -6.85 -7.77
N GLN A 79 -12.37 -6.63 -8.19
CA GLN A 79 -13.53 -6.60 -7.30
C GLN A 79 -13.74 -7.95 -6.60
N GLU A 80 -13.63 -9.03 -7.35
CA GLU A 80 -13.78 -10.38 -6.82
C GLU A 80 -12.62 -10.73 -5.87
N LEU A 81 -11.40 -10.40 -6.26
CA LEU A 81 -10.21 -10.65 -5.42
C LEU A 81 -10.25 -9.86 -4.12
N LEU A 82 -10.67 -8.59 -4.16
CA LEU A 82 -10.82 -7.77 -2.95
C LEU A 82 -11.91 -8.34 -2.02
N LYS A 83 -13.02 -8.80 -2.59
CA LYS A 83 -14.09 -9.43 -1.82
C LYS A 83 -13.61 -10.72 -1.16
N LEU A 84 -12.96 -11.59 -1.94
CA LEU A 84 -12.38 -12.84 -1.45
C LEU A 84 -11.38 -12.59 -0.31
N TYR A 85 -10.49 -11.62 -0.49
CA TYR A 85 -9.49 -11.28 0.52
C TYR A 85 -10.15 -10.79 1.83
N HIS A 86 -11.12 -9.88 1.73
CA HIS A 86 -11.86 -9.41 2.90
C HIS A 86 -12.59 -10.56 3.61
N ASP A 87 -13.26 -11.44 2.87
CA ASP A 87 -13.97 -12.58 3.45
C ASP A 87 -13.01 -13.51 4.20
N ARG A 88 -11.82 -13.75 3.65
CA ARG A 88 -10.77 -14.53 4.33
C ARG A 88 -10.27 -13.87 5.61
N LEU A 89 -10.15 -12.54 5.63
CA LEU A 89 -9.82 -11.83 6.87
C LEU A 89 -10.88 -12.07 7.95
N VAL A 90 -12.17 -11.96 7.60
CA VAL A 90 -13.28 -12.16 8.53
C VAL A 90 -13.35 -13.62 9.00
N GLU A 91 -13.23 -14.58 8.10
CA GLU A 91 -13.19 -16.03 8.42
C GLU A 91 -12.04 -16.38 9.37
N ASN A 92 -10.91 -15.69 9.26
CA ASN A 92 -9.75 -15.86 10.13
C ASN A 92 -9.81 -15.01 11.41
N GLY A 93 -10.97 -14.44 11.73
CA GLY A 93 -11.25 -13.84 13.03
C GLY A 93 -11.04 -12.33 13.11
N VAL A 94 -10.81 -11.64 12.01
CA VAL A 94 -10.81 -10.15 11.99
C VAL A 94 -12.23 -9.66 12.26
N LYS A 95 -12.39 -8.86 13.33
CA LYS A 95 -13.68 -8.33 13.77
C LYS A 95 -13.78 -6.83 13.52
N ASN A 96 -15.01 -6.32 13.40
CA ASN A 96 -15.29 -4.88 13.26
C ASN A 96 -14.62 -4.23 12.05
N TYR A 97 -14.42 -5.01 10.97
CA TYR A 97 -13.82 -4.55 9.73
C TYR A 97 -14.79 -4.77 8.58
N SER A 98 -15.69 -3.81 8.36
CA SER A 98 -16.69 -3.90 7.30
C SER A 98 -16.04 -3.82 5.90
N TYR A 99 -16.71 -4.40 4.91
CA TYR A 99 -16.23 -4.32 3.52
C TYR A 99 -16.10 -2.88 3.01
N ASN A 100 -17.03 -2.00 3.42
CA ASN A 100 -16.93 -0.58 3.07
C ASN A 100 -15.68 0.09 3.67
N LYS A 101 -15.34 -0.24 4.92
CA LYS A 101 -14.09 0.25 5.53
C LYS A 101 -12.88 -0.30 4.78
N PHE A 102 -12.85 -1.60 4.49
CA PHE A 102 -11.80 -2.25 3.72
C PHE A 102 -11.58 -1.58 2.35
N ILE A 103 -12.65 -1.25 1.62
CA ILE A 103 -12.57 -0.56 0.33
C ILE A 103 -12.04 0.89 0.48
N ASN A 104 -12.40 1.57 1.56
CA ASN A 104 -11.81 2.90 1.84
C ASN A 104 -10.32 2.81 2.15
N ASP A 105 -9.91 1.81 2.92
CA ASP A 105 -8.50 1.55 3.21
C ASP A 105 -7.74 1.16 1.91
N TYR A 106 -8.39 0.41 1.00
CA TYR A 106 -7.84 0.11 -0.32
C TYR A 106 -7.55 1.39 -1.12
N ARG A 107 -8.50 2.30 -1.22
CA ARG A 107 -8.33 3.60 -1.91
C ARG A 107 -7.20 4.43 -1.30
N LEU A 108 -7.11 4.45 0.02
CA LEU A 108 -6.02 5.16 0.72
C LEU A 108 -4.66 4.52 0.44
N ASN A 109 -4.59 3.18 0.44
CA ASN A 109 -3.35 2.47 0.14
C ASN A 109 -2.88 2.65 -1.30
N LEU A 110 -3.76 2.86 -2.29
CA LEU A 110 -3.36 3.26 -3.65
C LEU A 110 -2.56 4.57 -3.62
N ILE A 111 -3.00 5.57 -2.83
CA ILE A 111 -2.26 6.83 -2.67
C ILE A 111 -0.91 6.60 -2.00
N VAL A 112 -0.88 5.75 -0.97
CA VAL A 112 0.37 5.43 -0.25
C VAL A 112 1.38 4.81 -1.19
N VAL A 113 0.96 3.84 -1.97
CA VAL A 113 1.82 3.15 -2.94
C VAL A 113 2.33 4.15 -3.98
N TYR A 114 1.47 5.05 -4.48
CA TYR A 114 1.87 6.13 -5.39
C TYR A 114 2.96 7.03 -4.77
N LEU A 115 2.75 7.50 -3.55
CA LEU A 115 3.71 8.37 -2.86
C LEU A 115 5.02 7.64 -2.57
N MET A 116 4.98 6.38 -2.15
CA MET A 116 6.19 5.58 -1.90
C MET A 116 7.02 5.40 -3.17
N PHE A 117 6.38 5.11 -4.30
CA PHE A 117 7.07 4.98 -5.59
C PHE A 117 7.64 6.32 -6.06
N SER A 118 6.86 7.40 -5.96
CA SER A 118 7.34 8.74 -6.33
C SER A 118 8.59 9.14 -5.54
N MET A 119 8.70 8.71 -4.28
CA MET A 119 9.88 8.97 -3.43
C MET A 119 11.06 8.03 -3.73
N SER A 120 10.82 6.87 -4.33
CA SER A 120 11.87 5.93 -4.71
C SER A 120 12.49 6.25 -6.06
N MET A 121 11.85 7.08 -6.88
CA MET A 121 12.37 7.48 -8.20
C MET A 121 13.76 8.13 -8.13
N ASP A 122 14.02 8.93 -7.10
CA ASP A 122 15.32 9.59 -6.93
C ASP A 122 16.46 8.60 -6.65
N ALA A 123 16.13 7.37 -6.22
CA ALA A 123 17.09 6.32 -5.92
C ALA A 123 17.39 5.40 -7.12
N VAL A 124 16.66 5.58 -8.22
CA VAL A 124 16.78 4.73 -9.41
C VAL A 124 17.68 5.39 -10.44
N ASP A 125 18.55 4.58 -11.04
CA ASP A 125 19.40 5.03 -12.14
C ASP A 125 18.56 5.43 -13.36
N GLN A 126 18.39 6.73 -13.53
CA GLN A 126 17.63 7.34 -14.62
C GLN A 126 18.28 7.16 -15.99
N SER A 127 19.51 6.66 -16.07
CA SER A 127 20.20 6.39 -17.34
C SER A 127 19.78 5.05 -17.96
N SER A 128 19.21 4.14 -17.18
CA SER A 128 18.78 2.81 -17.63
C SER A 128 17.42 2.86 -18.33
N GLU A 129 17.40 2.60 -19.65
CA GLU A 129 16.15 2.50 -20.42
C GLU A 129 15.20 1.42 -19.90
N ARG A 130 15.77 0.30 -19.39
CA ARG A 130 14.97 -0.76 -18.74
C ARG A 130 14.28 -0.25 -17.49
N ALA A 131 14.99 0.52 -16.65
CA ALA A 131 14.41 1.09 -15.44
C ALA A 131 13.28 2.07 -15.80
N LYS A 132 13.49 2.96 -16.78
CA LYS A 132 12.46 3.89 -17.27
C LYS A 132 11.21 3.15 -17.75
N ALA A 133 11.37 2.10 -18.55
CA ALA A 133 10.25 1.30 -19.06
C ALA A 133 9.45 0.65 -17.93
N LEU A 134 10.12 0.04 -16.94
CA LEU A 134 9.48 -0.56 -15.77
C LEU A 134 8.71 0.48 -14.94
N PHE A 135 9.29 1.66 -14.74
CA PHE A 135 8.62 2.75 -14.02
C PHE A 135 7.40 3.26 -14.78
N HIS A 136 7.54 3.44 -16.11
CA HIS A 136 6.41 3.88 -16.94
C HIS A 136 5.25 2.88 -16.87
N GLU A 137 5.54 1.59 -16.99
CA GLU A 137 4.53 0.54 -16.89
C GLU A 137 3.86 0.55 -15.52
N PHE A 138 4.64 0.64 -14.46
CA PHE A 138 4.11 0.70 -13.11
C PHE A 138 3.20 1.91 -12.88
N TYR A 139 3.63 3.12 -13.27
CA TYR A 139 2.81 4.32 -13.14
C TYR A 139 1.54 4.23 -13.98
N SER A 140 1.60 3.69 -15.19
CA SER A 140 0.42 3.48 -16.03
C SER A 140 -0.63 2.60 -15.34
N ARG A 141 -0.20 1.49 -14.73
CA ARG A 141 -1.08 0.60 -13.96
C ARG A 141 -1.67 1.30 -12.73
N LEU A 142 -0.87 2.04 -12.01
CA LEU A 142 -1.29 2.75 -10.81
C LEU A 142 -2.23 3.92 -11.12
N ASP A 143 -1.94 4.71 -12.16
CA ASP A 143 -2.80 5.80 -12.62
C ASP A 143 -4.17 5.28 -13.06
N SER A 144 -4.20 4.14 -13.77
CA SER A 144 -5.45 3.45 -14.12
C SER A 144 -6.25 3.08 -12.87
N ALA A 145 -5.61 2.50 -11.85
CA ALA A 145 -6.28 2.13 -10.61
C ALA A 145 -6.80 3.36 -9.85
N LEU A 146 -5.99 4.42 -9.72
CA LEU A 146 -6.39 5.66 -9.06
C LEU A 146 -7.63 6.29 -9.72
N ALA A 147 -7.68 6.30 -11.06
CA ALA A 147 -8.80 6.84 -11.83
C ALA A 147 -10.07 6.01 -11.65
N GLU A 148 -9.98 4.68 -11.78
CA GLU A 148 -11.13 3.77 -11.65
C GLU A 148 -11.75 3.79 -10.27
N TRP A 149 -10.92 3.83 -9.23
CA TRP A 149 -11.38 3.92 -7.85
C TRP A 149 -11.77 5.35 -7.43
N GLN A 150 -11.68 6.32 -8.35
CA GLN A 150 -12.04 7.72 -8.14
C GLN A 150 -11.40 8.28 -6.86
N VAL A 151 -10.12 7.96 -6.70
CA VAL A 151 -9.37 8.26 -5.46
C VAL A 151 -9.31 9.76 -5.19
N GLU A 152 -9.41 10.60 -6.22
CA GLU A 152 -9.53 12.05 -6.09
C GLU A 152 -10.71 12.48 -5.19
N LYS A 153 -11.82 11.71 -5.18
CA LYS A 153 -12.94 11.99 -4.28
C LYS A 153 -12.55 11.75 -2.82
N THR A 154 -11.69 10.76 -2.59
CA THR A 154 -11.13 10.49 -1.26
C THR A 154 -10.13 11.58 -0.87
N LEU A 155 -9.39 12.15 -1.84
CA LEU A 155 -8.45 13.25 -1.62
C LEU A 155 -9.16 14.57 -1.23
N ARG A 156 -10.44 14.74 -1.51
CA ARG A 156 -11.22 15.90 -1.02
C ARG A 156 -11.24 15.98 0.52
N VAL A 157 -10.93 14.91 1.19
CA VAL A 157 -10.73 14.87 2.65
C VAL A 157 -9.35 15.40 3.05
N LEU A 158 -8.37 15.44 2.12
CA LEU A 158 -7.01 15.94 2.38
C LEU A 158 -6.90 17.37 2.92
N PRO A 159 -7.76 18.36 2.55
CA PRO A 159 -7.72 19.68 3.18
C PRO A 159 -7.91 19.61 4.69
N TYR A 160 -8.64 18.63 5.19
CA TYR A 160 -8.79 18.39 6.63
C TYR A 160 -7.58 17.66 7.24
N ILE A 161 -6.84 16.92 6.42
CA ILE A 161 -5.64 16.15 6.80
C ILE A 161 -4.38 17.02 6.71
N TYR A 162 -4.31 17.90 5.71
CA TYR A 162 -3.15 18.74 5.44
C TYR A 162 -2.69 19.60 6.62
N PRO A 163 -3.59 20.21 7.45
CA PRO A 163 -3.20 20.92 8.68
C PRO A 163 -2.47 20.00 9.67
N PHE A 164 -2.91 18.76 9.82
CA PHE A 164 -2.26 17.77 10.72
C PHE A 164 -0.90 17.33 10.17
N LEU A 165 -0.78 17.16 8.85
CA LEU A 165 0.51 16.89 8.18
C LEU A 165 1.49 18.03 8.40
N LYS A 166 1.03 19.27 8.17
CA LYS A 166 1.81 20.49 8.37
C LYS A 166 2.21 20.67 9.83
N PHE A 167 1.30 20.39 10.76
CA PHE A 167 1.57 20.42 12.19
C PHE A 167 2.60 19.36 12.61
N GLY A 168 2.50 18.13 12.10
CA GLY A 168 3.50 17.07 12.32
C GLY A 168 4.88 17.43 11.77
N LEU A 169 4.95 18.09 10.61
CA LEU A 169 6.20 18.58 10.03
C LEU A 169 6.80 19.75 10.85
N ILE A 170 5.96 20.62 11.41
CA ILE A 170 6.38 21.73 12.29
C ILE A 170 6.91 21.17 13.61
N LEU A 171 6.20 20.23 14.24
CA LEU A 171 6.67 19.54 15.44
C LEU A 171 8.02 18.86 15.19
N LYS A 172 8.21 18.22 14.03
CA LYS A 172 9.49 17.62 13.67
C LYS A 172 10.64 18.64 13.57
N LYS A 173 10.37 19.85 13.08
CA LYS A 173 11.37 20.94 13.05
C LYS A 173 11.71 21.41 14.45
N LEU A 174 10.73 21.53 15.34
CA LEU A 174 10.92 21.97 16.73
C LEU A 174 11.69 20.93 17.57
N PHE A 175 11.46 19.63 17.34
CA PHE A 175 12.16 18.57 18.10
C PHE A 175 13.46 18.07 17.45
N LYS A 176 13.86 18.61 16.31
CA LYS A 176 15.13 18.24 15.64
C LYS A 176 16.38 18.71 16.44
N GLY A 177 16.20 19.62 17.40
CA GLY A 177 17.26 20.17 18.26
C GLY A 177 17.41 19.49 19.63
N VAL A 178 16.49 18.60 20.02
CA VAL A 178 16.58 17.94 21.33
C VAL A 178 17.45 16.69 21.18
N LYS A 179 18.73 16.82 21.55
CA LYS A 179 19.59 15.67 21.83
C LYS A 179 18.99 14.94 23.03
N ARG A 180 18.63 13.67 22.87
CA ARG A 180 18.31 12.80 24.01
C ARG A 180 19.62 12.52 24.77
N PRO A 181 19.57 12.56 26.11
CA PRO A 181 20.69 12.16 26.94
C PRO A 181 21.07 10.68 26.72
#